data_ff7d2d6e4cffda2361dc754c3b09d4c3
#
_entry.id   ff7d2d6e4cffda2361dc754c3b09d4c3
#
_cell.length_a   1.000
_cell.length_b   1.000
_cell.length_c   1.000
_cell.angle_alpha   90.00
_cell.angle_beta   90.00
_cell.angle_gamma   90.00
#
_symmetry.space_group_name_H-M   'P 1'
#
loop_
_entity.id
_entity.type
_entity.pdbx_description
1 polymer ?
#
loop_
_entity_poly.entity_id
_entity_poly.type
_entity_poly.pdbx_seq_one_letter_code
_entity_poly.pdbx_strand_id
1 'polypeptide(L)'
;MTNIIFDTNAARDFVAGVGLGELEQYAENIASRFNSKGLKLSVSPVVIQELLYHLVDSNDKDFSVSFKAIKAMMLVQEYQRKDGVHAMMSPSELLIANEIYHMRSESRELMYSQLMTIAMVLSHGDINHIPDLHTIDGGTVKTYVDDIESGFATQIREVCQSVEFMSKITGKSFEEELNTEATEISIVTYFSRTTYNLLMNEGKLPDYHLFQPPFLSDDDERLRKYMWFTDLMMKGNKEIIRRYPAFLKLFKEVIRRIHKSNNQISGERLKNYVWDISLMFHVNDHTVNHEPFRFITTDKAMLLASGAFRNSNNVMNYGEFHEWLMQNDEL
;
A
#
# COMPACT_ATOMS: atom_id res chain seq x y z
N MET A 1 -13.56 -17.37 -7.55
CA MET A 1 -12.29 -17.59 -6.78
C MET A 1 -12.11 -16.48 -5.78
N THR A 2 -11.46 -16.73 -4.63
CA THR A 2 -11.14 -15.68 -3.65
C THR A 2 -9.67 -15.29 -3.79
N ASN A 3 -9.38 -14.00 -3.99
CA ASN A 3 -8.02 -13.50 -4.06
C ASN A 3 -7.39 -13.45 -2.65
N ILE A 4 -6.20 -13.99 -2.48
CA ILE A 4 -5.39 -13.93 -1.27
C ILE A 4 -4.30 -12.90 -1.49
N ILE A 5 -4.18 -11.95 -0.57
CA ILE A 5 -3.20 -10.86 -0.60
C ILE A 5 -2.42 -10.92 0.71
N PHE A 6 -1.11 -11.01 0.63
CA PHE A 6 -0.23 -10.93 1.80
C PHE A 6 0.28 -9.50 2.00
N ASP A 7 0.44 -9.09 3.27
CA ASP A 7 1.37 -8.02 3.59
C ASP A 7 2.82 -8.54 3.55
N THR A 8 3.80 -7.67 3.72
CA THR A 8 5.21 -8.04 3.62
C THR A 8 5.63 -9.04 4.70
N ASN A 9 5.12 -8.89 5.92
CA ASN A 9 5.44 -9.79 7.02
C ASN A 9 4.80 -11.17 6.80
N ALA A 10 3.53 -11.22 6.40
CA ALA A 10 2.87 -12.48 6.05
C ALA A 10 3.56 -13.16 4.86
N ALA A 11 4.06 -12.41 3.87
CA ALA A 11 4.82 -12.96 2.76
C ALA A 11 6.16 -13.58 3.21
N ARG A 12 6.83 -12.98 4.21
CA ARG A 12 8.04 -13.56 4.82
C ARG A 12 7.73 -14.80 5.65
N ASP A 13 6.66 -14.75 6.44
CA ASP A 13 6.20 -15.89 7.25
C ASP A 13 5.75 -17.05 6.37
N PHE A 14 5.21 -16.78 5.19
CA PHE A 14 4.82 -17.76 4.18
C PHE A 14 5.95 -18.69 3.77
N VAL A 15 7.21 -18.25 3.84
CA VAL A 15 8.41 -19.05 3.51
C VAL A 15 9.28 -19.33 4.72
N ALA A 16 8.79 -19.04 5.93
CA ALA A 16 9.52 -19.32 7.15
C ALA A 16 9.78 -20.83 7.29
N GLY A 17 11.03 -21.20 7.53
CA GLY A 17 11.43 -22.60 7.66
C GLY A 17 11.59 -23.37 6.34
N VAL A 18 11.25 -22.78 5.18
CA VAL A 18 11.44 -23.43 3.87
C VAL A 18 12.88 -23.23 3.39
N GLY A 19 13.55 -24.30 3.01
CA GLY A 19 14.88 -24.28 2.40
C GLY A 19 14.85 -23.76 0.96
N LEU A 20 15.93 -23.11 0.48
CA LEU A 20 16.00 -22.61 -0.90
C LEU A 20 15.75 -23.71 -1.94
N GLY A 21 16.33 -24.91 -1.72
CA GLY A 21 16.16 -26.06 -2.62
C GLY A 21 14.76 -26.69 -2.59
N GLU A 22 13.93 -26.33 -1.63
CA GLU A 22 12.57 -26.86 -1.44
C GLU A 22 11.48 -25.91 -1.95
N LEU A 23 11.84 -24.68 -2.32
CA LEU A 23 10.86 -23.62 -2.66
C LEU A 23 9.96 -23.99 -3.84
N GLU A 24 10.48 -24.64 -4.86
CA GLU A 24 9.68 -25.02 -6.03
C GLU A 24 8.62 -26.05 -5.66
N GLN A 25 9.02 -27.11 -4.96
CA GLN A 25 8.08 -28.14 -4.48
C GLN A 25 7.07 -27.55 -3.47
N TYR A 26 7.52 -26.65 -2.61
CA TYR A 26 6.66 -25.93 -1.67
C TYR A 26 5.62 -25.10 -2.42
N ALA A 27 6.04 -24.30 -3.40
CA ALA A 27 5.15 -23.44 -4.19
C ALA A 27 4.12 -24.27 -4.98
N GLU A 28 4.52 -25.40 -5.57
CA GLU A 28 3.61 -26.32 -6.26
C GLU A 28 2.55 -26.90 -5.31
N ASN A 29 2.96 -27.35 -4.13
CA ASN A 29 2.05 -27.87 -3.12
C ASN A 29 1.05 -26.80 -2.64
N ILE A 30 1.52 -25.57 -2.40
CA ILE A 30 0.65 -24.46 -2.02
C ILE A 30 -0.31 -24.08 -3.14
N ALA A 31 0.15 -24.00 -4.38
CA ALA A 31 -0.72 -23.73 -5.54
C ALA A 31 -1.83 -24.77 -5.68
N SER A 32 -1.50 -26.05 -5.45
CA SER A 32 -2.50 -27.15 -5.43
C SER A 32 -3.54 -26.93 -4.33
N ARG A 33 -3.12 -26.58 -3.10
CA ARG A 33 -4.02 -26.30 -1.97
C ARG A 33 -4.89 -25.07 -2.23
N PHE A 34 -4.32 -24.02 -2.80
CA PHE A 34 -5.07 -22.83 -3.20
C PHE A 34 -6.16 -23.20 -4.21
N ASN A 35 -5.80 -23.98 -5.23
CA ASN A 35 -6.73 -24.41 -6.27
C ASN A 35 -7.86 -25.27 -5.68
N SER A 36 -7.57 -26.22 -4.78
CA SER A 36 -8.59 -27.08 -4.14
C SER A 36 -9.58 -26.27 -3.31
N LYS A 37 -9.12 -25.18 -2.67
CA LYS A 37 -9.95 -24.29 -1.86
C LYS A 37 -10.56 -23.11 -2.64
N GLY A 38 -10.41 -23.08 -3.97
CA GLY A 38 -10.93 -22.00 -4.81
C GLY A 38 -10.26 -20.64 -4.57
N LEU A 39 -8.98 -20.66 -4.15
CA LEU A 39 -8.17 -19.48 -3.87
C LEU A 39 -7.26 -19.11 -5.04
N LYS A 40 -6.89 -17.85 -5.13
CA LYS A 40 -5.93 -17.30 -6.08
C LYS A 40 -4.99 -16.33 -5.36
N LEU A 41 -3.68 -16.49 -5.53
CA LEU A 41 -2.72 -15.53 -4.99
C LEU A 41 -2.71 -14.27 -5.85
N SER A 42 -2.95 -13.13 -5.23
CA SER A 42 -2.79 -11.80 -5.83
C SER A 42 -1.64 -11.07 -5.15
N VAL A 43 -0.67 -10.63 -5.93
CA VAL A 43 0.54 -10.01 -5.39
C VAL A 43 0.41 -8.48 -5.44
N SER A 44 0.68 -7.82 -4.32
CA SER A 44 0.76 -6.36 -4.27
C SER A 44 2.15 -5.90 -4.74
N PRO A 45 2.22 -4.99 -5.72
CA PRO A 45 3.48 -4.38 -6.12
C PRO A 45 4.18 -3.64 -4.98
N VAL A 46 3.42 -3.13 -4.00
CA VAL A 46 3.94 -2.51 -2.78
C VAL A 46 4.73 -3.53 -1.96
N VAL A 47 4.20 -4.74 -1.79
CA VAL A 47 4.91 -5.84 -1.09
C VAL A 47 6.17 -6.25 -1.87
N ILE A 48 6.08 -6.37 -3.18
CA ILE A 48 7.25 -6.67 -4.02
C ILE A 48 8.32 -5.60 -3.89
N GLN A 49 7.93 -4.33 -3.92
CA GLN A 49 8.85 -3.21 -3.78
C GLN A 49 9.59 -3.23 -2.43
N GLU A 50 8.87 -3.47 -1.35
CA GLU A 50 9.44 -3.57 0.00
C GLU A 50 10.38 -4.78 0.13
N LEU A 51 10.02 -5.92 -0.43
CA LEU A 51 10.90 -7.10 -0.48
C LEU A 51 12.15 -6.87 -1.35
N LEU A 52 12.01 -6.23 -2.51
CA LEU A 52 13.13 -5.88 -3.39
C LEU A 52 14.12 -4.90 -2.73
N TYR A 53 13.64 -3.99 -1.87
CA TYR A 53 14.50 -3.09 -1.11
C TYR A 53 15.56 -3.85 -0.31
N HIS A 54 15.19 -4.96 0.33
CA HIS A 54 16.10 -5.81 1.08
C HIS A 54 17.06 -6.64 0.22
N LEU A 55 16.83 -6.71 -1.10
CA LEU A 55 17.73 -7.41 -2.01
C LEU A 55 18.84 -6.52 -2.59
N VAL A 56 18.81 -5.22 -2.34
CA VAL A 56 19.83 -4.27 -2.81
C VAL A 56 21.18 -4.48 -2.10
N ASP A 57 21.14 -4.93 -0.83
CA ASP A 57 22.33 -5.23 -0.05
C ASP A 57 22.31 -6.69 0.41
N SER A 58 23.28 -7.47 -0.06
CA SER A 58 23.41 -8.89 0.32
C SER A 58 23.69 -9.13 1.81
N ASN A 59 24.11 -8.09 2.55
CA ASN A 59 24.30 -8.14 4.00
C ASN A 59 23.04 -7.77 4.79
N ASP A 60 21.95 -7.38 4.11
CA ASP A 60 20.69 -7.11 4.79
C ASP A 60 20.20 -8.38 5.51
N LYS A 61 19.80 -8.24 6.77
CA LYS A 61 19.30 -9.34 7.60
C LYS A 61 18.11 -10.06 6.99
N ASP A 62 17.29 -9.34 6.22
CA ASP A 62 16.06 -9.83 5.59
C ASP A 62 16.28 -10.26 4.12
N PHE A 63 17.51 -10.16 3.60
CA PHE A 63 17.86 -10.50 2.22
C PHE A 63 17.36 -11.90 1.80
N SER A 64 17.77 -12.93 2.52
CA SER A 64 17.43 -14.31 2.17
C SER A 64 15.92 -14.59 2.25
N VAL A 65 15.24 -14.11 3.29
CA VAL A 65 13.81 -14.32 3.47
C VAL A 65 13.00 -13.54 2.43
N SER A 66 13.44 -12.33 2.06
CA SER A 66 12.79 -11.53 1.01
C SER A 66 12.93 -12.17 -0.36
N PHE A 67 14.10 -12.69 -0.70
CA PHE A 67 14.28 -13.45 -1.94
C PHE A 67 13.35 -14.67 -1.98
N LYS A 68 13.31 -15.47 -0.91
CA LYS A 68 12.44 -16.65 -0.82
C LYS A 68 10.97 -16.28 -0.96
N ALA A 69 10.52 -15.18 -0.32
CA ALA A 69 9.15 -14.72 -0.37
C ALA A 69 8.74 -14.32 -1.80
N ILE A 70 9.57 -13.53 -2.50
CA ILE A 70 9.34 -13.18 -3.90
C ILE A 70 9.25 -14.46 -4.74
N LYS A 71 10.27 -15.32 -4.66
CA LYS A 71 10.35 -16.56 -5.46
C LYS A 71 9.11 -17.44 -5.24
N ALA A 72 8.73 -17.70 -3.99
CA ALA A 72 7.57 -18.54 -3.68
C ALA A 72 6.26 -17.94 -4.18
N MET A 73 6.01 -16.64 -3.93
CA MET A 73 4.78 -15.99 -4.38
C MET A 73 4.64 -16.00 -5.91
N MET A 74 5.71 -15.72 -6.63
CA MET A 74 5.70 -15.71 -8.09
C MET A 74 5.50 -17.12 -8.67
N LEU A 75 6.17 -18.12 -8.10
CA LEU A 75 5.98 -19.53 -8.49
C LEU A 75 4.55 -20.02 -8.20
N VAL A 76 3.98 -19.71 -7.02
CA VAL A 76 2.57 -20.04 -6.72
C VAL A 76 1.63 -19.43 -7.77
N GLN A 77 1.82 -18.17 -8.14
CA GLN A 77 1.04 -17.55 -9.21
C GLN A 77 1.21 -18.28 -10.54
N GLU A 78 2.42 -18.65 -10.89
CA GLU A 78 2.72 -19.37 -12.12
C GLU A 78 2.03 -20.74 -12.17
N TYR A 79 2.13 -21.53 -11.10
CA TYR A 79 1.45 -22.84 -11.00
C TYR A 79 -0.09 -22.74 -10.98
N GLN A 80 -0.63 -21.59 -10.57
CA GLN A 80 -2.08 -21.34 -10.62
C GLN A 80 -2.59 -20.89 -12.00
N ARG A 81 -1.69 -20.52 -12.90
CA ARG A 81 -2.07 -19.96 -14.20
C ARG A 81 -2.66 -20.99 -15.14
N LYS A 82 -3.85 -20.69 -15.64
CA LYS A 82 -4.41 -21.36 -16.82
C LYS A 82 -4.33 -20.48 -18.07
N ASP A 83 -4.20 -19.17 -17.94
CA ASP A 83 -4.36 -18.15 -18.99
C ASP A 83 -3.22 -17.11 -19.08
N GLY A 84 -2.17 -17.29 -18.30
CA GLY A 84 -0.97 -16.44 -18.40
C GLY A 84 -1.07 -15.05 -17.75
N VAL A 85 -2.19 -14.66 -17.14
CA VAL A 85 -2.37 -13.35 -16.51
C VAL A 85 -1.96 -13.36 -15.03
N HIS A 86 -1.02 -12.50 -14.62
CA HIS A 86 -0.71 -12.28 -13.20
C HIS A 86 -1.81 -11.46 -12.53
N ALA A 87 -2.32 -11.96 -11.41
CA ALA A 87 -3.19 -11.17 -10.56
C ALA A 87 -2.35 -10.20 -9.74
N MET A 88 -2.35 -8.94 -10.15
CA MET A 88 -1.66 -7.85 -9.48
C MET A 88 -2.70 -6.93 -8.83
N MET A 89 -2.42 -6.49 -7.61
CA MET A 89 -3.20 -5.47 -6.93
C MET A 89 -2.78 -4.09 -7.39
N SER A 90 -3.75 -3.19 -7.59
CA SER A 90 -3.44 -1.80 -7.89
C SER A 90 -2.95 -1.07 -6.63
N PRO A 91 -1.76 -0.44 -6.63
CA PRO A 91 -1.30 0.40 -5.53
C PRO A 91 -2.25 1.57 -5.25
N SER A 92 -2.13 2.17 -4.07
CA SER A 92 -3.04 3.23 -3.58
C SER A 92 -3.19 4.39 -4.56
N GLU A 93 -2.09 4.89 -5.14
CA GLU A 93 -2.13 5.99 -6.10
C GLU A 93 -2.83 5.63 -7.41
N LEU A 94 -2.70 4.38 -7.88
CA LEU A 94 -3.45 3.93 -9.06
C LEU A 94 -4.93 3.75 -8.75
N LEU A 95 -5.27 3.25 -7.54
CA LEU A 95 -6.66 3.18 -7.09
C LEU A 95 -7.29 4.57 -7.03
N ILE A 96 -6.60 5.54 -6.43
CA ILE A 96 -7.08 6.93 -6.34
C ILE A 96 -7.18 7.55 -7.74
N ALA A 97 -6.19 7.37 -8.62
CA ALA A 97 -6.23 7.88 -9.98
C ALA A 97 -7.44 7.34 -10.76
N ASN A 98 -7.66 6.03 -10.72
CA ASN A 98 -8.74 5.39 -11.46
C ASN A 98 -10.12 5.67 -10.84
N GLU A 99 -10.27 5.55 -9.52
CA GLU A 99 -11.57 5.58 -8.86
C GLU A 99 -12.05 6.99 -8.51
N ILE A 100 -11.12 7.92 -8.25
CA ILE A 100 -11.44 9.29 -7.83
C ILE A 100 -11.31 10.27 -8.98
N TYR A 101 -10.20 10.20 -9.73
CA TYR A 101 -9.96 11.11 -10.85
C TYR A 101 -10.44 10.55 -12.19
N HIS A 102 -10.84 9.28 -12.26
CA HIS A 102 -11.24 8.57 -13.48
C HIS A 102 -10.17 8.63 -14.58
N MET A 103 -8.90 8.56 -14.17
CA MET A 103 -7.72 8.66 -15.02
C MET A 103 -6.75 7.52 -14.74
N ARG A 104 -5.96 7.15 -15.75
CA ARG A 104 -4.87 6.18 -15.61
C ARG A 104 -3.56 6.94 -15.50
N SER A 105 -2.59 6.40 -14.78
CA SER A 105 -1.21 6.87 -14.76
C SER A 105 -0.32 5.86 -15.46
N GLU A 106 0.04 6.16 -16.70
CA GLU A 106 0.86 5.26 -17.52
C GLU A 106 2.26 5.09 -16.95
N SER A 107 2.85 6.16 -16.42
CA SER A 107 4.19 6.12 -15.85
C SER A 107 4.23 5.19 -14.63
N ARG A 108 3.23 5.26 -13.76
CA ARG A 108 3.14 4.38 -12.58
C ARG A 108 2.77 2.95 -12.93
N GLU A 109 1.86 2.74 -13.86
CA GLU A 109 1.56 1.41 -14.37
C GLU A 109 2.81 0.74 -14.96
N LEU A 110 3.60 1.48 -15.73
CA LEU A 110 4.86 1.00 -16.29
C LEU A 110 5.87 0.65 -15.18
N MET A 111 6.06 1.53 -14.20
CA MET A 111 6.97 1.30 -13.08
C MET A 111 6.59 0.02 -12.31
N TYR A 112 5.33 -0.16 -11.96
CA TYR A 112 4.88 -1.36 -11.25
C TYR A 112 4.96 -2.62 -12.11
N SER A 113 4.74 -2.50 -13.41
CA SER A 113 4.97 -3.60 -14.36
C SER A 113 6.44 -4.01 -14.41
N GLN A 114 7.36 -3.06 -14.36
CA GLN A 114 8.80 -3.34 -14.28
C GLN A 114 9.17 -4.05 -12.98
N LEU A 115 8.66 -3.59 -11.82
CA LEU A 115 8.86 -4.27 -10.52
C LEU A 115 8.38 -5.71 -10.56
N MET A 116 7.20 -5.96 -11.12
CA MET A 116 6.66 -7.31 -11.25
C MET A 116 7.48 -8.17 -12.22
N THR A 117 8.01 -7.58 -13.30
CA THR A 117 8.91 -8.28 -14.23
C THR A 117 10.21 -8.70 -13.55
N ILE A 118 10.79 -7.83 -12.72
CA ILE A 118 11.97 -8.16 -11.91
C ILE A 118 11.64 -9.31 -10.94
N ALA A 119 10.51 -9.26 -10.25
CA ALA A 119 10.08 -10.34 -9.36
C ALA A 119 9.92 -11.68 -10.11
N MET A 120 9.40 -11.66 -11.34
CA MET A 120 9.31 -12.85 -12.20
C MET A 120 10.69 -13.39 -12.57
N VAL A 121 11.61 -12.52 -12.96
CA VAL A 121 12.99 -12.95 -13.28
C VAL A 121 13.66 -13.57 -12.06
N LEU A 122 13.48 -12.97 -10.88
CA LEU A 122 14.01 -13.49 -9.61
C LEU A 122 13.43 -14.85 -9.25
N SER A 123 12.16 -15.13 -9.60
CA SER A 123 11.55 -16.44 -9.28
C SER A 123 12.23 -17.62 -9.95
N HIS A 124 12.84 -17.39 -11.11
CA HIS A 124 13.62 -18.38 -11.85
C HIS A 124 15.14 -18.25 -11.64
N GLY A 125 15.54 -17.19 -10.91
CA GLY A 125 16.96 -16.90 -10.67
C GLY A 125 17.55 -17.62 -9.47
N ASP A 126 18.89 -17.47 -9.34
CA ASP A 126 19.66 -17.89 -8.18
C ASP A 126 19.88 -16.70 -7.25
N ILE A 127 19.81 -16.92 -5.94
CA ILE A 127 20.07 -15.91 -4.90
C ILE A 127 21.47 -15.26 -5.02
N ASN A 128 22.42 -15.97 -5.63
CA ASN A 128 23.79 -15.46 -5.86
C ASN A 128 23.92 -14.60 -7.13
N HIS A 129 22.87 -14.52 -7.95
CA HIS A 129 22.85 -13.81 -9.24
C HIS A 129 21.63 -12.92 -9.35
N ILE A 130 21.44 -12.03 -8.37
CA ILE A 130 20.36 -11.05 -8.41
C ILE A 130 20.65 -10.05 -9.52
N PRO A 131 19.67 -9.78 -10.43
CA PRO A 131 19.80 -8.76 -11.45
C PRO A 131 20.11 -7.40 -10.82
N ASP A 132 20.78 -6.53 -11.58
CA ASP A 132 21.04 -5.17 -11.14
C ASP A 132 19.69 -4.44 -10.87
N LEU A 133 19.39 -4.25 -9.59
CA LEU A 133 18.18 -3.54 -9.12
C LEU A 133 18.35 -2.02 -9.12
N HIS A 134 19.45 -1.52 -9.69
CA HIS A 134 19.82 -0.11 -9.61
C HIS A 134 19.08 0.81 -10.60
N THR A 135 18.29 0.28 -11.54
CA THR A 135 17.62 1.12 -12.54
C THR A 135 16.14 0.80 -12.66
N ILE A 136 15.34 1.48 -11.85
CA ILE A 136 13.89 1.58 -12.07
C ILE A 136 13.58 3.06 -12.25
N ASP A 137 13.04 3.45 -13.41
CA ASP A 137 12.66 4.83 -13.73
C ASP A 137 13.79 5.86 -13.49
N GLY A 138 15.04 5.48 -13.83
CA GLY A 138 16.22 6.37 -13.70
C GLY A 138 16.78 6.50 -12.27
N GLY A 139 16.27 5.77 -11.31
CA GLY A 139 16.75 5.69 -9.94
C GLY A 139 16.94 4.25 -9.46
N THR A 140 17.33 4.07 -8.21
CA THR A 140 17.39 2.75 -7.58
C THR A 140 16.08 2.48 -6.84
N VAL A 141 15.69 1.20 -6.71
CA VAL A 141 14.57 0.80 -5.81
C VAL A 141 14.76 1.42 -4.43
N LYS A 142 16.02 1.42 -3.95
CA LYS A 142 16.37 1.97 -2.64
C LYS A 142 16.10 3.48 -2.57
N THR A 143 16.57 4.26 -3.54
CA THR A 143 16.37 5.72 -3.55
C THR A 143 14.90 6.06 -3.56
N TYR A 144 14.11 5.36 -4.38
CA TYR A 144 12.68 5.56 -4.46
C TYR A 144 11.95 5.24 -3.14
N VAL A 145 12.30 4.12 -2.50
CA VAL A 145 11.75 3.73 -1.20
C VAL A 145 12.13 4.74 -0.12
N ASP A 146 13.42 5.11 -0.04
CA ASP A 146 13.93 6.08 0.95
C ASP A 146 13.25 7.45 0.82
N ASP A 147 12.97 7.91 -0.40
CA ASP A 147 12.29 9.18 -0.66
C ASP A 147 10.82 9.14 -0.20
N ILE A 148 10.09 8.07 -0.55
CA ILE A 148 8.71 7.90 -0.10
C ILE A 148 8.62 7.83 1.43
N GLU A 149 9.46 7.01 2.05
CA GLU A 149 9.48 6.81 3.50
C GLU A 149 9.84 8.10 4.24
N SER A 150 10.83 8.84 3.76
CA SER A 150 11.27 10.10 4.36
C SER A 150 10.20 11.19 4.21
N GLY A 151 9.59 11.30 3.05
CA GLY A 151 8.48 12.20 2.78
C GLY A 151 7.29 11.91 3.69
N PHE A 152 6.91 10.64 3.80
CA PHE A 152 5.82 10.21 4.67
C PHE A 152 6.11 10.46 6.15
N ALA A 153 7.32 10.13 6.64
CA ALA A 153 7.70 10.34 8.04
C ALA A 153 7.65 11.84 8.44
N THR A 154 7.98 12.73 7.50
CA THR A 154 7.84 14.17 7.69
C THR A 154 6.36 14.57 7.76
N GLN A 155 5.59 14.15 6.77
CA GLN A 155 4.18 14.51 6.64
C GLN A 155 3.33 14.05 7.83
N ILE A 156 3.51 12.82 8.31
CA ILE A 156 2.72 12.31 9.43
C ILE A 156 2.99 13.07 10.73
N ARG A 157 4.23 13.57 10.92
CA ARG A 157 4.56 14.45 12.03
C ARG A 157 3.90 15.82 11.91
N GLU A 158 3.89 16.39 10.73
CA GLU A 158 3.21 17.67 10.45
C GLU A 158 1.70 17.57 10.73
N VAL A 159 1.06 16.47 10.33
CA VAL A 159 -0.35 16.22 10.65
C VAL A 159 -0.55 16.11 12.16
N CYS A 160 0.30 15.36 12.89
CA CYS A 160 0.22 15.26 14.34
C CYS A 160 0.33 16.64 15.01
N GLN A 161 1.32 17.44 14.63
CA GLN A 161 1.53 18.79 15.14
C GLN A 161 0.34 19.72 14.82
N SER A 162 -0.24 19.59 13.63
CA SER A 162 -1.44 20.34 13.25
C SER A 162 -2.64 20.00 14.15
N VAL A 163 -2.86 18.71 14.44
CA VAL A 163 -3.92 18.27 15.36
C VAL A 163 -3.68 18.81 16.77
N GLU A 164 -2.44 18.75 17.27
CA GLU A 164 -2.07 19.32 18.59
C GLU A 164 -2.30 20.85 18.65
N PHE A 165 -1.94 21.54 17.59
CA PHE A 165 -2.15 23.00 17.50
C PHE A 165 -3.64 23.37 17.45
N MET A 166 -4.42 22.66 16.61
CA MET A 166 -5.87 22.89 16.51
C MET A 166 -6.61 22.54 17.80
N SER A 167 -6.20 21.48 18.49
CA SER A 167 -6.73 21.12 19.81
C SER A 167 -6.59 22.28 20.82
N LYS A 168 -5.44 22.96 20.83
CA LYS A 168 -5.21 24.12 21.69
C LYS A 168 -6.08 25.33 21.31
N ILE A 169 -6.29 25.56 20.02
CA ILE A 169 -7.12 26.69 19.54
C ILE A 169 -8.60 26.45 19.80
N THR A 170 -9.06 25.24 19.50
CA THR A 170 -10.50 24.90 19.60
C THR A 170 -10.95 24.57 21.01
N GLY A 171 -10.00 24.32 21.94
CA GLY A 171 -10.29 23.85 23.29
C GLY A 171 -10.77 22.40 23.36
N LYS A 172 -10.74 21.67 22.25
CA LYS A 172 -11.05 20.24 22.20
C LYS A 172 -9.88 19.41 22.68
N SER A 173 -10.12 18.20 23.16
CA SER A 173 -9.06 17.23 23.38
C SER A 173 -8.39 16.82 22.05
N PHE A 174 -7.18 16.28 22.13
CA PHE A 174 -6.48 15.75 20.95
C PHE A 174 -7.33 14.68 20.21
N GLU A 175 -8.00 13.79 20.94
CA GLU A 175 -8.84 12.76 20.36
C GLU A 175 -10.09 13.34 19.67
N GLU A 176 -10.72 14.35 20.24
CA GLU A 176 -11.86 15.02 19.60
C GLU A 176 -11.42 15.73 18.32
N GLU A 177 -10.26 16.42 18.34
CA GLU A 177 -9.76 17.11 17.15
C GLU A 177 -9.31 16.12 16.06
N LEU A 178 -8.63 15.02 16.44
CA LEU A 178 -8.22 13.95 15.52
C LEU A 178 -9.41 13.32 14.78
N ASN A 179 -10.60 13.34 15.40
CA ASN A 179 -11.82 12.76 14.83
C ASN A 179 -12.74 13.77 14.16
N THR A 180 -12.28 15.01 13.93
CA THR A 180 -13.04 15.99 13.14
C THR A 180 -12.96 15.67 11.63
N GLU A 181 -14.04 16.01 10.89
CA GLU A 181 -14.06 15.92 9.43
C GLU A 181 -12.91 16.72 8.79
N ALA A 182 -12.56 17.86 9.36
CA ALA A 182 -11.46 18.69 8.87
C ALA A 182 -10.11 17.96 8.96
N THR A 183 -9.85 17.29 10.08
CA THR A 183 -8.61 16.47 10.24
C THR A 183 -8.61 15.27 9.29
N GLU A 184 -9.74 14.58 9.13
CA GLU A 184 -9.85 13.46 8.19
C GLU A 184 -9.56 13.90 6.75
N ILE A 185 -10.15 15.03 6.33
CA ILE A 185 -9.87 15.62 5.02
C ILE A 185 -8.39 15.99 4.89
N SER A 186 -7.77 16.57 5.92
CA SER A 186 -6.33 16.90 5.90
C SER A 186 -5.46 15.68 5.72
N ILE A 187 -5.74 14.58 6.43
CA ILE A 187 -5.03 13.30 6.29
C ILE A 187 -5.13 12.79 4.84
N VAL A 188 -6.34 12.75 4.30
CA VAL A 188 -6.58 12.19 2.97
C VAL A 188 -6.01 13.10 1.87
N THR A 189 -5.99 14.41 2.10
CA THR A 189 -5.44 15.38 1.13
C THR A 189 -4.00 15.06 0.74
N TYR A 190 -3.20 14.52 1.64
CA TYR A 190 -1.83 14.10 1.33
C TYR A 190 -1.81 13.07 0.19
N PHE A 191 -2.59 12.00 0.30
CA PHE A 191 -2.62 10.93 -0.70
C PHE A 191 -3.26 11.38 -2.01
N SER A 192 -4.39 12.09 -1.93
CA SER A 192 -5.05 12.60 -3.12
C SER A 192 -4.21 13.65 -3.85
N ARG A 193 -3.46 14.49 -3.13
CA ARG A 193 -2.54 15.47 -3.71
C ARG A 193 -1.34 14.81 -4.37
N THR A 194 -0.78 13.76 -3.77
CA THR A 194 0.30 12.96 -4.38
C THR A 194 -0.15 12.38 -5.71
N THR A 195 -1.34 11.80 -5.75
CA THR A 195 -1.93 11.28 -7.00
C THR A 195 -2.23 12.39 -8.00
N TYR A 196 -2.73 13.54 -7.53
CA TYR A 196 -2.96 14.71 -8.40
C TYR A 196 -1.65 15.18 -9.05
N ASN A 197 -0.58 15.31 -8.28
CA ASN A 197 0.75 15.73 -8.77
C ASN A 197 1.27 14.75 -9.82
N LEU A 198 1.07 13.46 -9.62
CA LEU A 198 1.44 12.44 -10.59
C LEU A 198 0.70 12.66 -11.92
N LEU A 199 -0.62 12.80 -11.89
CA LEU A 199 -1.43 13.04 -13.10
C LEU A 199 -1.14 14.38 -13.75
N MET A 200 -0.81 15.41 -12.97
CA MET A 200 -0.38 16.71 -13.45
C MET A 200 0.96 16.61 -14.19
N ASN A 201 1.94 15.89 -13.63
CA ASN A 201 3.24 15.68 -14.28
C ASN A 201 3.12 14.89 -15.59
N GLU A 202 2.10 14.07 -15.73
CA GLU A 202 1.74 13.38 -16.99
C GLU A 202 0.91 14.26 -17.95
N GLY A 203 0.68 15.53 -17.62
CA GLY A 203 -0.10 16.47 -18.44
C GLY A 203 -1.60 16.21 -18.47
N LYS A 204 -2.12 15.36 -17.57
CA LYS A 204 -3.55 14.97 -17.51
C LYS A 204 -4.39 15.92 -16.68
N LEU A 205 -3.78 16.57 -15.70
CA LEU A 205 -4.40 17.57 -14.87
C LEU A 205 -3.64 18.90 -14.94
N PRO A 206 -4.32 20.03 -14.76
CA PRO A 206 -3.67 21.33 -14.79
C PRO A 206 -2.74 21.54 -13.59
N ASP A 207 -1.69 22.33 -13.78
CA ASP A 207 -0.76 22.67 -12.70
C ASP A 207 -1.48 23.47 -11.60
N TYR A 208 -1.56 22.90 -10.40
CA TYR A 208 -2.22 23.56 -9.26
C TYR A 208 -1.40 24.71 -8.69
N HIS A 209 -0.10 24.82 -8.96
CA HIS A 209 0.71 25.98 -8.58
C HIS A 209 0.21 27.27 -9.24
N LEU A 210 -0.51 27.15 -10.35
CA LEU A 210 -1.24 28.25 -10.98
C LEU A 210 -2.46 28.69 -10.16
N PHE A 211 -2.88 27.90 -9.19
CA PHE A 211 -4.06 28.14 -8.34
C PHE A 211 -3.69 28.70 -6.96
N GLN A 212 -2.69 29.59 -6.88
CA GLN A 212 -2.44 30.29 -5.63
C GLN A 212 -3.71 31.04 -5.18
N PRO A 213 -4.00 31.11 -3.84
CA PRO A 213 -5.20 31.76 -3.35
C PRO A 213 -5.41 33.12 -3.99
N PRO A 214 -6.65 33.46 -4.40
CA PRO A 214 -6.95 34.66 -5.18
C PRO A 214 -6.89 35.97 -4.38
N PHE A 215 -6.33 35.94 -3.16
CA PHE A 215 -6.28 37.10 -2.27
C PHE A 215 -5.57 38.34 -2.85
N LEU A 216 -5.01 38.21 -4.07
CA LEU A 216 -4.25 39.28 -4.72
C LEU A 216 -4.52 39.45 -6.24
N SER A 217 -5.59 38.86 -6.81
CA SER A 217 -5.84 39.03 -8.27
C SER A 217 -7.33 39.20 -8.58
N ASP A 218 -7.67 40.20 -9.38
CA ASP A 218 -8.99 40.44 -9.95
C ASP A 218 -9.30 39.51 -11.14
N ASP A 219 -8.59 38.37 -11.30
CA ASP A 219 -8.71 37.45 -12.42
C ASP A 219 -9.79 36.39 -12.15
N ASP A 220 -10.99 36.62 -12.70
CA ASP A 220 -12.14 35.71 -12.62
C ASP A 220 -11.84 34.30 -13.17
N GLU A 221 -10.94 34.15 -14.13
CA GLU A 221 -10.57 32.85 -14.67
C GLU A 221 -9.75 32.04 -13.66
N ARG A 222 -8.81 32.72 -13.01
CA ARG A 222 -7.99 32.13 -11.96
C ARG A 222 -8.82 31.68 -10.76
N LEU A 223 -9.79 32.52 -10.36
CA LEU A 223 -10.72 32.18 -9.29
C LEU A 223 -11.56 30.94 -9.64
N ARG A 224 -12.09 30.87 -10.86
CA ARG A 224 -12.87 29.71 -11.33
C ARG A 224 -12.02 28.42 -11.34
N LYS A 225 -10.76 28.48 -11.79
CA LYS A 225 -9.83 27.34 -11.75
C LYS A 225 -9.54 26.90 -10.32
N TYR A 226 -9.31 27.84 -9.42
CA TYR A 226 -9.10 27.54 -8.01
C TYR A 226 -10.33 26.88 -7.35
N MET A 227 -11.52 27.41 -7.60
CA MET A 227 -12.77 26.82 -7.09
C MET A 227 -12.99 25.41 -7.64
N TRP A 228 -12.75 25.21 -8.94
CA TRP A 228 -12.83 23.89 -9.55
C TRP A 228 -11.84 22.89 -8.92
N PHE A 229 -10.60 23.27 -8.74
CA PHE A 229 -9.58 22.45 -8.08
C PHE A 229 -9.98 22.09 -6.64
N THR A 230 -10.41 23.08 -5.87
CA THR A 230 -10.84 22.87 -4.49
C THR A 230 -12.04 21.93 -4.41
N ASP A 231 -13.04 22.09 -5.28
CA ASP A 231 -14.20 21.22 -5.35
C ASP A 231 -13.81 19.77 -5.73
N LEU A 232 -12.92 19.62 -6.72
CA LEU A 232 -12.39 18.30 -7.13
C LEU A 232 -11.68 17.61 -5.96
N MET A 233 -10.78 18.32 -5.26
CA MET A 233 -10.05 17.77 -4.11
C MET A 233 -10.99 17.41 -2.96
N MET A 234 -11.95 18.27 -2.65
CA MET A 234 -12.91 18.02 -1.57
C MET A 234 -13.82 16.83 -1.86
N LYS A 235 -14.31 16.70 -3.10
CA LYS A 235 -15.10 15.53 -3.52
C LYS A 235 -14.29 14.26 -3.47
N GLY A 236 -13.07 14.28 -4.01
CA GLY A 236 -12.15 13.15 -3.99
C GLY A 236 -11.81 12.70 -2.56
N ASN A 237 -11.49 13.65 -1.68
CA ASN A 237 -11.16 13.34 -0.29
C ASN A 237 -12.33 12.70 0.47
N LYS A 238 -13.56 13.24 0.31
CA LYS A 238 -14.75 12.65 0.92
C LYS A 238 -15.02 11.23 0.41
N GLU A 239 -14.78 11.00 -0.86
CA GLU A 239 -14.93 9.66 -1.45
C GLU A 239 -13.90 8.69 -0.92
N ILE A 240 -12.63 9.09 -0.74
CA ILE A 240 -11.58 8.28 -0.13
C ILE A 240 -11.97 7.93 1.33
N ILE A 241 -12.40 8.91 2.12
CA ILE A 241 -12.85 8.70 3.51
C ILE A 241 -13.97 7.65 3.54
N ARG A 242 -14.91 7.75 2.62
CA ARG A 242 -16.05 6.85 2.55
C ARG A 242 -15.66 5.43 2.14
N ARG A 243 -14.74 5.28 1.18
CA ARG A 243 -14.37 3.98 0.59
C ARG A 243 -13.30 3.25 1.37
N TYR A 244 -12.39 3.97 2.05
CA TYR A 244 -11.20 3.39 2.68
C TYR A 244 -11.10 3.70 4.18
N PRO A 245 -12.13 3.38 5.00
CA PRO A 245 -12.11 3.70 6.43
C PRO A 245 -11.03 2.97 7.22
N ALA A 246 -10.60 1.77 6.75
CA ALA A 246 -9.53 1.03 7.41
C ALA A 246 -8.17 1.75 7.31
N PHE A 247 -7.85 2.30 6.14
CA PHE A 247 -6.70 3.16 5.93
C PHE A 247 -6.70 4.35 6.90
N LEU A 248 -7.81 5.09 6.96
CA LEU A 248 -7.95 6.27 7.82
C LEU A 248 -7.80 5.91 9.30
N LYS A 249 -8.36 4.78 9.73
CA LYS A 249 -8.24 4.29 11.10
C LYS A 249 -6.81 3.95 11.46
N LEU A 250 -6.07 3.25 10.59
CA LEU A 250 -4.66 2.94 10.80
C LEU A 250 -3.82 4.22 10.88
N PHE A 251 -4.03 5.17 9.96
CA PHE A 251 -3.34 6.45 9.95
C PHE A 251 -3.54 7.22 11.27
N LYS A 252 -4.78 7.32 11.74
CA LYS A 252 -5.11 7.95 13.04
C LYS A 252 -4.43 7.22 14.21
N GLU A 253 -4.34 5.88 14.17
CA GLU A 253 -3.64 5.14 15.22
C GLU A 253 -2.14 5.47 15.25
N VAL A 254 -1.51 5.62 14.09
CA VAL A 254 -0.11 6.05 14.03
C VAL A 254 0.06 7.46 14.59
N ILE A 255 -0.83 8.40 14.26
CA ILE A 255 -0.83 9.75 14.84
C ILE A 255 -0.96 9.70 16.38
N ARG A 256 -1.86 8.85 16.92
CA ARG A 256 -1.99 8.67 18.38
C ARG A 256 -0.70 8.17 19.02
N ARG A 257 0.01 7.26 18.37
CA ARG A 257 1.30 6.75 18.87
C ARG A 257 2.35 7.83 18.88
N ILE A 258 2.42 8.66 17.84
CA ILE A 258 3.33 9.81 17.77
C ILE A 258 3.03 10.78 18.94
N HIS A 259 1.78 11.17 19.11
CA HIS A 259 1.36 12.07 20.17
C HIS A 259 1.70 11.52 21.57
N LYS A 260 1.33 10.27 21.87
CA LYS A 260 1.60 9.60 23.15
C LYS A 260 3.10 9.48 23.46
N SER A 261 3.94 9.43 22.45
CA SER A 261 5.39 9.38 22.61
C SER A 261 6.05 10.75 22.71
N ASN A 262 5.28 11.85 22.78
CA ASN A 262 5.77 13.22 22.69
C ASN A 262 6.67 13.46 21.47
N ASN A 263 6.29 12.92 20.32
CA ASN A 263 7.04 12.97 19.06
C ASN A 263 8.42 12.29 19.09
N GLN A 264 8.69 11.40 20.05
CA GLN A 264 9.98 10.70 20.21
C GLN A 264 10.10 9.41 19.38
N ILE A 265 9.07 9.02 18.59
CA ILE A 265 9.19 7.87 17.69
C ILE A 265 10.29 8.16 16.66
N SER A 266 11.25 7.24 16.52
CA SER A 266 12.33 7.39 15.53
C SER A 266 11.79 7.52 14.11
N GLY A 267 12.50 8.28 13.27
CA GLY A 267 12.15 8.43 11.85
C GLY A 267 12.05 7.07 11.14
N GLU A 268 12.97 6.16 11.40
CA GLU A 268 12.96 4.80 10.85
C GLU A 268 11.68 4.02 11.16
N ARG A 269 11.19 4.10 12.40
CA ARG A 269 9.94 3.43 12.76
C ARG A 269 8.72 4.06 12.09
N LEU A 270 8.76 5.37 11.82
CA LEU A 270 7.68 6.05 11.09
C LEU A 270 7.67 5.70 9.61
N LYS A 271 8.84 5.50 9.03
CA LYS A 271 9.00 5.14 7.62
C LYS A 271 8.22 3.87 7.27
N ASN A 272 8.31 2.84 8.09
CA ASN A 272 7.67 1.56 7.82
C ASN A 272 6.13 1.65 7.78
N TYR A 273 5.52 2.61 8.47
CA TYR A 273 4.05 2.76 8.46
C TYR A 273 3.49 3.19 7.09
N VAL A 274 4.29 3.76 6.19
CA VAL A 274 3.79 4.15 4.86
C VAL A 274 3.29 2.94 4.07
N TRP A 275 3.99 1.83 4.17
CA TRP A 275 3.66 0.59 3.46
C TRP A 275 2.40 -0.04 4.04
N ASP A 276 2.32 -0.18 5.37
CA ASP A 276 1.14 -0.67 6.07
C ASP A 276 -0.11 0.17 5.71
N ILE A 277 0.02 1.50 5.73
CA ILE A 277 -1.07 2.41 5.40
C ILE A 277 -1.45 2.30 3.93
N SER A 278 -0.48 2.19 3.01
CA SER A 278 -0.73 2.02 1.58
C SER A 278 -1.45 0.69 1.29
N LEU A 279 -1.07 -0.38 1.98
CA LEU A 279 -1.71 -1.68 1.86
C LEU A 279 -3.16 -1.68 2.38
N MET A 280 -3.49 -0.82 3.37
CA MET A 280 -4.86 -0.71 3.87
C MET A 280 -5.87 -0.15 2.86
N PHE A 281 -5.43 0.42 1.75
CA PHE A 281 -6.31 0.74 0.62
C PHE A 281 -6.87 -0.52 -0.07
N HIS A 282 -6.24 -1.68 0.11
CA HIS A 282 -6.78 -2.95 -0.38
C HIS A 282 -7.90 -3.49 0.52
N VAL A 283 -7.98 -3.02 1.77
CA VAL A 283 -9.03 -3.41 2.74
C VAL A 283 -10.23 -2.48 2.59
N ASN A 284 -11.05 -2.74 1.61
CA ASN A 284 -12.25 -1.96 1.30
C ASN A 284 -13.41 -2.88 0.91
N ASP A 285 -14.59 -2.30 0.60
CA ASP A 285 -15.76 -3.06 0.14
C ASP A 285 -15.63 -3.57 -1.31
N HIS A 286 -14.54 -3.20 -1.99
CA HIS A 286 -14.34 -3.55 -3.39
C HIS A 286 -13.83 -4.98 -3.53
N THR A 287 -14.17 -5.56 -4.65
CA THR A 287 -13.61 -6.82 -5.11
C THR A 287 -12.37 -6.52 -5.95
N VAL A 288 -11.40 -7.43 -5.92
CA VAL A 288 -10.28 -7.39 -6.85
C VAL A 288 -10.74 -8.02 -8.15
N ASN A 289 -10.77 -7.24 -9.24
CA ASN A 289 -11.28 -7.72 -10.54
C ASN A 289 -12.67 -8.37 -10.45
N HIS A 290 -13.57 -7.79 -9.65
CA HIS A 290 -14.92 -8.31 -9.35
C HIS A 290 -14.97 -9.63 -8.57
N GLU A 291 -13.82 -10.11 -8.05
CA GLU A 291 -13.75 -11.31 -7.22
C GLU A 291 -13.54 -10.93 -5.74
N PRO A 292 -14.06 -11.73 -4.80
CA PRO A 292 -13.79 -11.52 -3.38
C PRO A 292 -12.31 -11.66 -3.07
N PHE A 293 -11.87 -11.00 -1.99
CA PHE A 293 -10.48 -11.10 -1.55
C PHE A 293 -10.40 -11.35 -0.03
N ARG A 294 -9.23 -11.84 0.41
CA ARG A 294 -8.80 -11.87 1.80
C ARG A 294 -7.42 -11.28 1.91
N PHE A 295 -7.27 -10.34 2.82
CA PHE A 295 -6.00 -9.72 3.16
C PHE A 295 -5.40 -10.44 4.37
N ILE A 296 -4.19 -10.95 4.23
CA ILE A 296 -3.50 -11.75 5.23
C ILE A 296 -2.35 -10.93 5.81
N THR A 297 -2.35 -10.76 7.13
CA THR A 297 -1.35 -9.96 7.84
C THR A 297 -0.99 -10.57 9.19
N THR A 298 0.23 -10.29 9.67
CA THR A 298 0.63 -10.55 11.06
C THR A 298 0.58 -9.28 11.92
N ASP A 299 0.39 -8.11 11.31
CA ASP A 299 0.37 -6.83 12.02
C ASP A 299 -0.95 -6.62 12.80
N LYS A 300 -0.82 -6.50 14.14
CA LYS A 300 -1.95 -6.30 15.03
C LYS A 300 -2.68 -4.97 14.81
N ALA A 301 -1.95 -3.92 14.37
CA ALA A 301 -2.57 -2.62 14.13
C ALA A 301 -3.42 -2.65 12.85
N MET A 302 -2.97 -3.36 11.82
CA MET A 302 -3.75 -3.59 10.61
C MET A 302 -5.00 -4.42 10.90
N LEU A 303 -4.89 -5.51 11.68
CA LEU A 303 -6.03 -6.31 12.12
C LEU A 303 -7.07 -5.48 12.90
N LEU A 304 -6.61 -4.64 13.84
CA LEU A 304 -7.48 -3.75 14.61
C LEU A 304 -8.11 -2.65 13.76
N ALA A 305 -7.37 -2.10 12.81
CA ALA A 305 -7.89 -1.08 11.89
C ALA A 305 -8.98 -1.65 10.98
N SER A 306 -8.80 -2.87 10.48
CA SER A 306 -9.78 -3.56 9.63
C SER A 306 -11.11 -3.82 10.33
N GLY A 307 -11.11 -4.01 11.67
CA GLY A 307 -12.34 -4.18 12.46
C GLY A 307 -13.31 -2.99 12.43
N ALA A 308 -12.91 -1.84 11.82
CA ALA A 308 -13.83 -0.72 11.53
C ALA A 308 -14.73 -0.98 10.32
N PHE A 309 -14.51 -2.08 9.59
CA PHE A 309 -15.08 -2.35 8.28
C PHE A 309 -16.28 -3.31 8.38
N ARG A 310 -17.30 -3.14 7.53
CA ARG A 310 -18.43 -4.06 7.45
C ARG A 310 -18.00 -5.50 7.08
N ASN A 311 -16.87 -5.62 6.37
CA ASN A 311 -16.29 -6.88 5.91
C ASN A 311 -14.98 -7.21 6.64
N SER A 312 -14.94 -7.05 7.98
CA SER A 312 -13.78 -7.44 8.80
C SER A 312 -13.33 -8.89 8.58
N ASN A 313 -14.22 -9.76 8.08
CA ASN A 313 -13.92 -11.13 7.67
C ASN A 313 -12.96 -11.23 6.48
N ASN A 314 -12.70 -10.13 5.76
CA ASN A 314 -11.76 -10.10 4.65
C ASN A 314 -10.30 -9.93 5.10
N VAL A 315 -10.07 -9.67 6.39
CA VAL A 315 -8.72 -9.58 6.95
C VAL A 315 -8.52 -10.69 7.97
N MET A 316 -7.44 -11.44 7.80
CA MET A 316 -7.17 -12.63 8.61
C MET A 316 -5.73 -12.61 9.12
N ASN A 317 -5.49 -13.11 10.32
CA ASN A 317 -4.15 -13.36 10.81
C ASN A 317 -3.47 -14.46 9.99
N TYR A 318 -2.17 -14.33 9.72
CA TYR A 318 -1.42 -15.30 8.93
C TYR A 318 -1.44 -16.70 9.58
N GLY A 319 -1.29 -16.81 10.91
CA GLY A 319 -1.33 -18.11 11.61
C GLY A 319 -2.64 -18.84 11.39
N GLU A 320 -3.77 -18.14 11.57
CA GLU A 320 -5.12 -18.68 11.34
C GLU A 320 -5.31 -19.08 9.88
N PHE A 321 -4.83 -18.24 8.94
CA PHE A 321 -4.89 -18.55 7.51
C PHE A 321 -4.08 -19.80 7.17
N HIS A 322 -2.85 -19.90 7.68
CA HIS A 322 -1.96 -21.03 7.44
C HIS A 322 -2.53 -22.32 7.98
N GLU A 323 -3.02 -22.32 9.22
CA GLU A 323 -3.68 -23.49 9.81
C GLU A 323 -4.88 -23.93 8.97
N TRP A 324 -5.75 -23.00 8.58
CA TRP A 324 -6.89 -23.28 7.72
C TRP A 324 -6.48 -23.81 6.34
N LEU A 325 -5.43 -23.25 5.74
CA LEU A 325 -4.92 -23.69 4.44
C LEU A 325 -4.36 -25.13 4.50
N MET A 326 -3.71 -25.48 5.62
CA MET A 326 -3.06 -26.79 5.79
C MET A 326 -4.03 -27.88 6.24
N GLN A 327 -5.22 -27.55 6.72
CA GLN A 327 -6.25 -28.53 7.01
C GLN A 327 -6.64 -29.25 5.71
N ASN A 328 -6.58 -30.59 5.74
CA ASN A 328 -7.14 -31.38 4.67
C ASN A 328 -8.66 -31.23 4.70
N ASP A 329 -9.28 -30.87 3.59
CA ASP A 329 -10.71 -31.01 3.45
C ASP A 329 -11.00 -32.52 3.56
N GLU A 330 -11.54 -32.95 4.69
CA GLU A 330 -12.12 -34.30 4.77
C GLU A 330 -13.28 -34.33 3.75
N LEU A 331 -13.03 -35.08 2.66
CA LEU A 331 -14.03 -35.37 1.64
C LEU A 331 -15.15 -36.23 2.22
#